data_358ec155a35a0377d43e3ebee9f925ec
#
_entry.id   358ec155a35a0377d43e3ebee9f925ec
#
_cell.length_a   1.000
_cell.length_b   1.000
_cell.length_c   1.000
_cell.angle_alpha   90.00
_cell.angle_beta   90.00
_cell.angle_gamma   90.00
#
_symmetry.space_group_name_H-M   'P 1'
#
loop_
_entity.id
_entity.type
_entity.pdbx_description
1 polymer ?
#
loop_
_entity_poly.entity_id
_entity_poly.type
_entity_poly.pdbx_seq_one_letter_code
_entity_poly.pdbx_strand_id
1 'polypeptide(L)'
;MHKLLVFSLFFSLGIFTIAQKSTLTGFIVDSEDDEPLIGASVKVNSQNIGSVTDLSGKFKITNLMKGEYSLTISYVGYIDKELNININKEINNINTIRLKTSNLDLKELEVIADIVKERVTPVAATTISAKYIQENLGNQEFPEILRNTPSVYVTKEGGGFGDSRINVRGFGQNNIAVMVNGVPVNDMESGWVYWSNWSGLADVTNKMQIQRGLGASKLAIPAVGGTINILTNAAEFKKGGNVSTSVGNNGYTKYVASLSSGLSEKGFAATMQLTYNKGNGYIQGTDFKAYSYFLSS
;
A
#
# COMPACT_ATOMS: atom_id res chain seq x y z
N MET A 1 -69.67 4.66 37.44
CA MET A 1 -68.24 4.53 37.80
C MET A 1 -67.68 3.16 37.52
N HIS A 2 -68.43 2.06 37.55
CA HIS A 2 -67.84 0.69 37.30
C HIS A 2 -67.47 0.41 35.82
N LYS A 3 -68.07 1.03 34.85
CA LYS A 3 -67.74 0.82 33.43
C LYS A 3 -66.42 1.47 32.98
N LEU A 4 -65.97 2.52 33.65
CA LEU A 4 -64.69 3.18 33.37
C LEU A 4 -63.50 2.40 33.90
N LEU A 5 -63.64 1.65 34.98
CA LEU A 5 -62.58 0.85 35.64
C LEU A 5 -62.24 -0.41 34.83
N VAL A 6 -63.24 -1.01 34.16
CA VAL A 6 -63.03 -2.20 33.30
C VAL A 6 -62.30 -1.83 31.99
N PHE A 7 -62.51 -0.63 31.45
CA PHE A 7 -61.79 -0.18 30.25
C PHE A 7 -60.32 0.18 30.52
N SER A 8 -60.01 0.68 31.74
CA SER A 8 -58.63 0.96 32.17
C SER A 8 -57.80 -0.31 32.38
N LEU A 9 -58.44 -1.43 32.78
CA LEU A 9 -57.75 -2.69 33.03
C LEU A 9 -57.37 -3.42 31.75
N PHE A 10 -58.11 -3.20 30.65
CA PHE A 10 -57.82 -3.80 29.34
C PHE A 10 -56.70 -3.07 28.57
N PHE A 11 -56.41 -1.80 28.89
CA PHE A 11 -55.34 -1.03 28.25
C PHE A 11 -53.97 -1.28 28.90
N SER A 12 -53.88 -1.98 30.02
CA SER A 12 -52.62 -2.26 30.73
C SER A 12 -52.00 -3.63 30.39
N LEU A 13 -52.63 -4.45 29.54
CA LEU A 13 -51.98 -5.61 28.96
C LEU A 13 -51.03 -5.15 27.79
N GLY A 14 -49.96 -4.48 28.17
CA GLY A 14 -48.82 -4.23 27.26
C GLY A 14 -48.35 -5.56 26.73
N ILE A 15 -48.44 -5.77 25.42
CA ILE A 15 -47.91 -6.92 24.73
C ILE A 15 -46.41 -6.83 24.91
N PHE A 16 -45.86 -7.54 25.90
CA PHE A 16 -44.42 -7.83 25.97
C PHE A 16 -44.06 -8.72 24.77
N THR A 17 -43.77 -8.11 23.63
CA THR A 17 -43.10 -8.80 22.52
C THR A 17 -41.73 -9.14 22.99
N ILE A 18 -41.52 -10.39 23.47
CA ILE A 18 -40.20 -10.94 23.72
C ILE A 18 -39.54 -11.01 22.35
N ALA A 19 -38.61 -10.09 22.10
CA ALA A 19 -37.79 -10.13 20.88
C ALA A 19 -37.03 -11.45 20.87
N GLN A 20 -37.48 -12.41 20.08
CA GLN A 20 -36.88 -13.74 19.99
C GLN A 20 -35.51 -13.60 19.34
N LYS A 21 -34.47 -13.85 20.11
CA LYS A 21 -33.08 -13.79 19.66
C LYS A 21 -32.76 -15.02 18.83
N SER A 22 -32.17 -14.82 17.69
CA SER A 22 -31.77 -15.85 16.74
C SER A 22 -30.27 -16.03 16.72
N THR A 23 -29.85 -17.21 16.33
CA THR A 23 -28.44 -17.59 16.14
C THR A 23 -28.20 -17.89 14.67
N LEU A 24 -27.09 -17.36 14.14
CA LEU A 24 -26.59 -17.63 12.80
C LEU A 24 -25.33 -18.48 12.88
N THR A 25 -25.26 -19.55 12.08
CA THR A 25 -24.08 -20.42 11.99
C THR A 25 -23.78 -20.74 10.53
N GLY A 26 -22.51 -21.05 10.23
CA GLY A 26 -22.06 -21.46 8.92
C GLY A 26 -20.60 -21.88 8.95
N PHE A 27 -20.09 -22.29 7.80
CA PHE A 27 -18.68 -22.65 7.61
C PHE A 27 -18.06 -21.78 6.54
N ILE A 28 -16.78 -21.44 6.71
CA ILE A 28 -16.00 -20.71 5.73
C ILE A 28 -14.81 -21.58 5.33
N VAL A 29 -14.69 -21.81 4.03
CA VAL A 29 -13.65 -22.66 3.46
C VAL A 29 -13.01 -21.98 2.25
N ASP A 30 -11.84 -22.45 1.87
CA ASP A 30 -11.22 -22.12 0.59
C ASP A 30 -12.07 -22.62 -0.58
N SER A 31 -12.06 -21.92 -1.70
CA SER A 31 -12.83 -22.29 -2.89
C SER A 31 -12.17 -23.35 -3.76
N GLU A 32 -10.87 -23.61 -3.59
CA GLU A 32 -10.08 -24.52 -4.43
C GLU A 32 -9.96 -25.92 -3.82
N ASP A 33 -9.68 -26.00 -2.52
CA ASP A 33 -9.40 -27.25 -1.82
C ASP A 33 -10.40 -27.59 -0.70
N ASP A 34 -11.41 -26.72 -0.47
CA ASP A 34 -12.38 -26.83 0.63
C ASP A 34 -11.75 -26.88 2.03
N GLU A 35 -10.48 -26.43 2.19
CA GLU A 35 -9.86 -26.33 3.50
C GLU A 35 -10.54 -25.27 4.40
N PRO A 36 -10.74 -25.55 5.70
CA PRO A 36 -11.38 -24.62 6.62
C PRO A 36 -10.52 -23.38 6.86
N LEU A 37 -11.09 -22.18 6.67
CA LEU A 37 -10.41 -20.93 6.93
C LEU A 37 -10.54 -20.52 8.41
N ILE A 38 -9.49 -20.75 9.16
CA ILE A 38 -9.42 -20.51 10.61
C ILE A 38 -9.17 -19.03 10.89
N GLY A 39 -10.00 -18.37 11.70
CA GLY A 39 -9.86 -16.95 12.03
C GLY A 39 -10.44 -16.01 10.97
N ALA A 40 -11.22 -16.51 10.01
CA ALA A 40 -11.94 -15.67 9.07
C ALA A 40 -12.98 -14.81 9.81
N SER A 41 -13.07 -13.53 9.47
CA SER A 41 -13.97 -12.56 10.10
C SER A 41 -15.32 -12.54 9.39
N VAL A 42 -16.41 -12.62 10.16
CA VAL A 42 -17.78 -12.45 9.69
C VAL A 42 -18.39 -11.28 10.42
N LYS A 43 -18.71 -10.20 9.70
CA LYS A 43 -19.25 -8.96 10.25
C LYS A 43 -20.68 -8.72 9.71
N VAL A 44 -21.57 -8.30 10.58
CA VAL A 44 -22.91 -7.81 10.21
C VAL A 44 -22.79 -6.31 9.92
N ASN A 45 -23.05 -5.90 8.67
CA ASN A 45 -22.79 -4.53 8.20
C ASN A 45 -23.65 -3.46 8.90
N SER A 46 -24.88 -3.80 9.27
CA SER A 46 -25.82 -2.89 9.93
C SER A 46 -25.65 -2.77 11.43
N GLN A 47 -24.81 -3.61 12.05
CA GLN A 47 -24.61 -3.68 13.49
C GLN A 47 -23.13 -3.93 13.80
N ASN A 48 -22.70 -3.46 14.97
CA ASN A 48 -21.30 -3.72 15.38
C ASN A 48 -21.15 -5.13 16.02
N ILE A 49 -21.68 -6.14 15.33
CA ILE A 49 -21.70 -7.54 15.75
C ILE A 49 -20.97 -8.37 14.71
N GLY A 50 -20.15 -9.30 15.15
CA GLY A 50 -19.41 -10.21 14.28
C GLY A 50 -18.92 -11.43 15.04
N SER A 51 -18.29 -12.34 14.32
CA SER A 51 -17.66 -13.54 14.84
C SER A 51 -16.44 -13.88 14.00
N VAL A 52 -15.55 -14.70 14.54
CA VAL A 52 -14.46 -15.32 13.79
C VAL A 52 -14.67 -16.82 13.74
N THR A 53 -14.13 -17.46 12.70
CA THR A 53 -14.19 -18.91 12.55
C THR A 53 -13.25 -19.63 13.48
N ASP A 54 -13.69 -20.78 13.97
CA ASP A 54 -12.90 -21.73 14.78
C ASP A 54 -11.97 -22.63 13.92
N LEU A 55 -11.33 -23.61 14.56
CA LEU A 55 -10.41 -24.58 13.93
C LEU A 55 -11.06 -25.41 12.81
N SER A 56 -12.37 -25.51 12.80
CA SER A 56 -13.14 -26.23 11.76
C SER A 56 -13.69 -25.30 10.68
N GLY A 57 -13.32 -24.01 10.70
CA GLY A 57 -13.86 -22.99 9.80
C GLY A 57 -15.30 -22.58 10.15
N LYS A 58 -15.84 -23.01 11.31
CA LYS A 58 -17.21 -22.71 11.74
C LYS A 58 -17.28 -21.36 12.47
N PHE A 59 -18.30 -20.55 12.13
CA PHE A 59 -18.62 -19.35 12.89
C PHE A 59 -20.01 -19.43 13.52
N LYS A 60 -20.22 -18.63 14.57
CA LYS A 60 -21.49 -18.50 15.26
C LYS A 60 -21.72 -17.06 15.70
N ILE A 61 -22.81 -16.45 15.22
CA ILE A 61 -23.26 -15.13 15.65
C ILE A 61 -24.57 -15.30 16.41
N THR A 62 -24.66 -14.79 17.62
CA THR A 62 -25.82 -14.88 18.51
C THR A 62 -26.48 -13.52 18.68
N ASN A 63 -27.67 -13.50 19.25
CA ASN A 63 -28.42 -12.29 19.57
C ASN A 63 -28.90 -11.47 18.37
N LEU A 64 -29.05 -12.07 17.20
CA LEU A 64 -29.68 -11.43 16.05
C LEU A 64 -31.21 -11.40 16.21
N MET A 65 -31.83 -10.33 15.77
CA MET A 65 -33.30 -10.27 15.62
C MET A 65 -33.72 -10.88 14.29
N LYS A 66 -34.99 -11.23 14.14
CA LYS A 66 -35.52 -11.62 12.83
C LYS A 66 -35.47 -10.45 11.87
N GLY A 67 -35.04 -10.67 10.61
CA GLY A 67 -34.90 -9.63 9.61
C GLY A 67 -33.86 -9.92 8.56
N GLU A 68 -33.65 -9.00 7.65
CA GLU A 68 -32.64 -9.07 6.59
C GLU A 68 -31.33 -8.41 7.04
N TYR A 69 -30.23 -9.07 6.76
CA TYR A 69 -28.89 -8.62 7.11
C TYR A 69 -27.94 -8.79 5.93
N SER A 70 -27.01 -7.84 5.80
CA SER A 70 -25.84 -7.98 4.93
C SER A 70 -24.64 -8.36 5.80
N LEU A 71 -23.94 -9.43 5.41
CA LEU A 71 -22.73 -9.89 6.03
C LEU A 71 -21.54 -9.56 5.13
N THR A 72 -20.44 -9.11 5.72
CA THR A 72 -19.13 -9.07 5.05
C THR A 72 -18.24 -10.14 5.67
N ILE A 73 -17.73 -11.03 4.83
CA ILE A 73 -16.80 -12.09 5.20
C ILE A 73 -15.44 -11.73 4.63
N SER A 74 -14.44 -11.66 5.50
CA SER A 74 -13.07 -11.31 5.12
C SER A 74 -12.06 -12.26 5.75
N TYR A 75 -10.99 -12.56 4.99
CA TYR A 75 -9.85 -13.32 5.48
C TYR A 75 -8.57 -12.86 4.78
N VAL A 76 -7.46 -12.86 5.50
CA VAL A 76 -6.18 -12.37 4.95
C VAL A 76 -5.76 -13.22 3.75
N GLY A 77 -5.55 -12.60 2.60
CA GLY A 77 -5.20 -13.28 1.35
C GLY A 77 -6.40 -13.75 0.52
N TYR A 78 -7.63 -13.35 0.88
CA TYR A 78 -8.85 -13.72 0.17
C TYR A 78 -9.65 -12.48 -0.26
N ILE A 79 -10.48 -12.64 -1.28
CA ILE A 79 -11.40 -11.60 -1.73
C ILE A 79 -12.56 -11.53 -0.75
N ASP A 80 -12.84 -10.33 -0.23
CA ASP A 80 -13.99 -10.11 0.64
C ASP A 80 -15.29 -10.49 -0.08
N LYS A 81 -16.18 -11.19 0.64
CA LYS A 81 -17.46 -11.64 0.11
C LYS A 81 -18.60 -11.01 0.89
N GLU A 82 -19.51 -10.38 0.16
CA GLU A 82 -20.75 -9.89 0.74
C GLU A 82 -21.90 -10.89 0.49
N LEU A 83 -22.72 -11.10 1.52
CA LEU A 83 -23.85 -12.01 1.47
C LEU A 83 -25.07 -11.42 2.17
N ASN A 84 -26.18 -11.34 1.45
CA ASN A 84 -27.46 -10.95 2.04
C ASN A 84 -28.18 -12.21 2.55
N ILE A 85 -28.64 -12.15 3.79
CA ILE A 85 -29.31 -13.26 4.47
C ILE A 85 -30.60 -12.79 5.12
N ASN A 86 -31.54 -13.71 5.28
CA ASN A 86 -32.79 -13.47 6.02
C ASN A 86 -32.85 -14.37 7.24
N ILE A 87 -32.89 -13.76 8.42
CA ILE A 87 -32.99 -14.44 9.72
C ILE A 87 -34.49 -14.59 10.06
N ASN A 88 -35.02 -15.79 9.94
CA ASN A 88 -36.44 -16.08 10.17
C ASN A 88 -36.70 -17.18 11.18
N LYS A 89 -35.67 -17.97 11.57
CA LYS A 89 -35.73 -19.06 12.52
C LYS A 89 -34.92 -18.75 13.78
N GLU A 90 -35.10 -19.51 14.82
CA GLU A 90 -34.30 -19.42 16.03
C GLU A 90 -32.81 -19.78 15.78
N ILE A 91 -32.59 -20.82 14.96
CA ILE A 91 -31.26 -21.21 14.48
C ILE A 91 -31.30 -21.15 12.96
N ASN A 92 -30.45 -20.30 12.38
CA ASN A 92 -30.27 -20.16 10.94
C ASN A 92 -28.88 -20.70 10.59
N ASN A 93 -28.84 -21.66 9.69
CA ASN A 93 -27.59 -22.20 9.16
C ASN A 93 -27.47 -21.76 7.70
N ILE A 94 -26.48 -20.93 7.42
CA ILE A 94 -26.05 -20.67 6.05
C ILE A 94 -24.97 -21.66 5.73
N ASN A 95 -25.22 -22.47 4.72
CA ASN A 95 -24.31 -23.51 4.24
C ASN A 95 -22.85 -23.02 4.15
N THR A 96 -21.97 -23.85 3.65
CA THR A 96 -20.56 -23.52 3.45
C THR A 96 -20.38 -22.32 2.51
N ILE A 97 -19.66 -21.30 2.98
CA ILE A 97 -19.27 -20.13 2.23
C ILE A 97 -17.85 -20.36 1.73
N ARG A 98 -17.68 -20.34 0.42
CA ARG A 98 -16.37 -20.44 -0.21
C ARG A 98 -15.83 -19.06 -0.49
N LEU A 99 -14.63 -18.76 0.01
CA LEU A 99 -13.88 -17.58 -0.34
C LEU A 99 -12.87 -17.94 -1.43
N LYS A 100 -12.74 -17.06 -2.40
CA LYS A 100 -11.69 -17.17 -3.41
C LYS A 100 -10.43 -16.51 -2.88
N THR A 101 -9.30 -17.16 -3.06
CA THR A 101 -8.00 -16.53 -2.84
C THR A 101 -7.95 -15.22 -3.62
N SER A 102 -7.51 -14.17 -2.97
CA SER A 102 -7.18 -12.93 -3.64
C SER A 102 -5.93 -13.23 -4.49
N ASN A 103 -6.14 -13.74 -5.69
CA ASN A 103 -5.08 -13.81 -6.69
C ASN A 103 -4.76 -12.40 -7.18
N LEU A 104 -4.34 -11.56 -6.27
CA LEU A 104 -3.40 -10.53 -6.60
C LEU A 104 -2.08 -11.28 -6.80
N ASP A 105 -1.83 -11.72 -8.02
CA ASP A 105 -0.52 -12.18 -8.50
C ASP A 105 0.56 -11.08 -8.42
N LEU A 106 0.39 -10.15 -7.48
CA LEU A 106 1.41 -9.19 -7.07
C LEU A 106 2.56 -9.87 -6.32
N LYS A 107 2.39 -11.14 -5.88
CA LYS A 107 3.45 -11.83 -5.14
C LYS A 107 4.64 -12.23 -6.02
N GLU A 108 4.44 -12.50 -7.28
CA GLU A 108 5.53 -12.94 -8.17
C GLU A 108 6.39 -11.77 -8.63
N LEU A 109 5.80 -10.60 -8.86
CA LEU A 109 6.52 -9.35 -9.13
C LEU A 109 7.18 -8.76 -7.87
N GLU A 110 6.54 -8.87 -6.70
CA GLU A 110 7.13 -8.45 -5.42
C GLU A 110 8.37 -9.29 -5.05
N VAL A 111 8.40 -10.56 -5.38
CA VAL A 111 9.53 -11.45 -5.04
C VAL A 111 10.81 -11.09 -5.82
N ILE A 112 10.69 -10.55 -7.02
CA ILE A 112 11.85 -10.14 -7.83
C ILE A 112 12.34 -8.74 -7.43
N ALA A 113 11.44 -7.85 -7.02
CA ALA A 113 11.74 -6.46 -6.72
C ALA A 113 12.02 -6.19 -5.22
N ASP A 114 11.35 -6.87 -4.30
CA ASP A 114 11.57 -6.73 -2.87
C ASP A 114 12.79 -7.51 -2.41
N ILE A 115 13.90 -6.79 -2.21
CA ILE A 115 15.16 -7.37 -1.74
C ILE A 115 15.08 -7.76 -0.27
N VAL A 116 14.29 -7.03 0.52
CA VAL A 116 14.23 -7.15 1.97
C VAL A 116 12.78 -7.11 2.45
N LYS A 117 12.38 -8.13 3.21
CA LYS A 117 11.16 -8.07 4.03
C LYS A 117 11.55 -7.59 5.43
N GLU A 118 11.02 -6.44 5.83
CA GLU A 118 11.26 -5.90 7.17
C GLU A 118 10.92 -6.95 8.25
N ARG A 119 11.79 -7.06 9.25
CA ARG A 119 11.69 -8.02 10.38
C ARG A 119 11.79 -9.51 10.05
N VAL A 120 11.83 -9.89 8.77
CA VAL A 120 12.00 -11.29 8.35
C VAL A 120 13.42 -11.54 7.85
N THR A 121 13.94 -10.61 7.06
CA THR A 121 15.33 -10.69 6.59
C THR A 121 16.27 -10.14 7.66
N PRO A 122 17.29 -10.88 8.11
CA PRO A 122 18.19 -10.47 9.19
C PRO A 122 19.21 -9.40 8.74
N VAL A 123 18.74 -8.34 8.12
CA VAL A 123 19.54 -7.20 7.64
C VAL A 123 18.93 -5.88 8.08
N ALA A 124 19.79 -4.89 8.31
CA ALA A 124 19.33 -3.55 8.64
C ALA A 124 18.78 -2.85 7.38
N ALA A 125 17.48 -2.90 7.20
CA ALA A 125 16.80 -2.28 6.07
C ALA A 125 15.78 -1.22 6.52
N THR A 126 15.47 -0.31 5.62
CA THR A 126 14.41 0.70 5.77
C THR A 126 13.66 0.81 4.46
N THR A 127 12.34 0.79 4.52
CA THR A 127 11.47 1.01 3.36
C THR A 127 10.80 2.37 3.46
N ILE A 128 10.90 3.17 2.40
CA ILE A 128 10.27 4.49 2.26
C ILE A 128 9.15 4.35 1.23
N SER A 129 7.92 4.66 1.64
CA SER A 129 6.74 4.56 0.77
C SER A 129 6.57 5.77 -0.14
N ALA A 130 5.82 5.61 -1.24
CA ALA A 130 5.44 6.71 -2.13
C ALA A 130 4.77 7.87 -1.36
N LYS A 131 3.88 7.56 -0.42
CA LYS A 131 3.22 8.55 0.41
C LYS A 131 4.21 9.40 1.20
N TYR A 132 5.20 8.76 1.84
CA TYR A 132 6.25 9.46 2.57
C TYR A 132 7.06 10.37 1.65
N ILE A 133 7.40 9.89 0.42
CA ILE A 133 8.12 10.69 -0.58
C ILE A 133 7.31 11.93 -0.95
N GLN A 134 6.03 11.77 -1.27
CA GLN A 134 5.15 12.88 -1.66
C GLN A 134 4.98 13.93 -0.55
N GLU A 135 4.86 13.50 0.70
CA GLU A 135 4.65 14.38 1.86
C GLU A 135 5.91 15.10 2.32
N ASN A 136 7.10 14.51 2.13
CA ASN A 136 8.33 15.00 2.75
C ASN A 136 9.39 15.52 1.77
N LEU A 137 9.37 15.12 0.50
CA LEU A 137 10.39 15.53 -0.45
C LEU A 137 10.20 16.98 -0.90
N GLY A 138 8.97 17.42 -1.17
CA GLY A 138 8.68 18.76 -1.69
C GLY A 138 9.41 19.02 -3.00
N ASN A 139 10.12 20.16 -3.05
CA ASN A 139 10.94 20.58 -4.20
C ASN A 139 12.42 20.20 -4.06
N GLN A 140 12.76 19.32 -3.13
CA GLN A 140 14.13 18.87 -2.90
C GLN A 140 14.54 17.83 -3.95
N GLU A 141 15.85 17.61 -4.07
CA GLU A 141 16.41 16.58 -4.90
C GLU A 141 16.06 15.18 -4.35
N PHE A 142 15.90 14.21 -5.25
CA PHE A 142 15.44 12.88 -4.85
C PHE A 142 16.23 12.22 -3.71
N PRO A 143 17.57 12.30 -3.65
CA PRO A 143 18.32 11.76 -2.52
C PRO A 143 18.01 12.39 -1.16
N GLU A 144 17.51 13.60 -1.13
CA GLU A 144 17.20 14.31 0.10
C GLU A 144 16.14 13.61 0.97
N ILE A 145 15.29 12.78 0.36
CA ILE A 145 14.32 11.96 1.08
C ILE A 145 14.97 10.99 2.06
N LEU A 146 16.23 10.62 1.81
CA LEU A 146 17.01 9.71 2.65
C LEU A 146 17.59 10.37 3.90
N ARG A 147 17.52 11.69 4.03
CA ARG A 147 18.12 12.45 5.15
C ARG A 147 17.67 11.96 6.52
N ASN A 148 16.44 11.51 6.64
CA ASN A 148 15.89 11.00 7.90
C ASN A 148 16.10 9.48 8.09
N THR A 149 16.82 8.83 7.17
CA THR A 149 17.10 7.39 7.27
C THR A 149 18.30 7.17 8.19
N PRO A 150 18.22 6.32 9.22
CA PRO A 150 19.33 6.04 10.10
C PRO A 150 20.57 5.59 9.34
N SER A 151 21.75 6.12 9.72
CA SER A 151 23.07 5.81 9.11
C SER A 151 23.21 6.22 7.64
N VAL A 152 22.32 7.07 7.13
CA VAL A 152 22.42 7.68 5.80
C VAL A 152 22.68 9.17 5.96
N TYR A 153 23.68 9.68 5.22
CA TYR A 153 24.00 11.09 5.19
C TYR A 153 23.91 11.59 3.75
N VAL A 154 23.20 12.68 3.52
CA VAL A 154 22.98 13.26 2.19
C VAL A 154 23.40 14.71 2.20
N THR A 155 24.18 15.11 1.20
CA THR A 155 24.57 16.50 0.96
C THR A 155 24.21 16.93 -0.44
N LYS A 156 23.80 18.20 -0.56
CA LYS A 156 23.58 18.84 -1.87
C LYS A 156 24.90 19.25 -2.51
N GLU A 157 24.95 19.13 -3.81
CA GLU A 157 26.02 19.66 -4.65
C GLU A 157 25.45 20.60 -5.72
N GLY A 158 26.30 21.20 -6.53
CA GLY A 158 25.92 21.86 -7.77
C GLY A 158 24.94 23.03 -7.67
N GLY A 159 24.98 23.82 -6.59
CA GLY A 159 24.12 25.00 -6.51
C GLY A 159 22.64 24.74 -6.21
N GLY A 160 22.31 23.54 -5.72
CA GLY A 160 20.99 23.18 -5.19
C GLY A 160 20.09 22.41 -6.14
N PHE A 161 20.58 22.11 -7.33
CA PHE A 161 19.93 21.18 -8.26
C PHE A 161 20.98 20.22 -8.81
N GLY A 162 20.52 18.97 -9.02
CA GLY A 162 21.24 17.93 -9.73
C GLY A 162 21.88 16.95 -8.79
N ASP A 163 23.19 17.02 -8.65
CA ASP A 163 23.92 15.97 -7.97
C ASP A 163 23.92 16.14 -6.47
N SER A 164 23.59 15.08 -5.78
CA SER A 164 23.67 14.94 -4.34
C SER A 164 24.62 13.81 -3.99
N ARG A 165 25.35 13.95 -2.90
CA ARG A 165 26.17 12.85 -2.36
C ARG A 165 25.39 12.08 -1.31
N ILE A 166 25.48 10.77 -1.41
CA ILE A 166 24.92 9.85 -0.42
C ILE A 166 26.06 9.06 0.22
N ASN A 167 26.06 9.03 1.53
CA ASN A 167 26.94 8.15 2.30
C ASN A 167 26.05 7.23 3.16
N VAL A 168 26.35 5.94 3.16
CA VAL A 168 25.70 4.94 3.99
C VAL A 168 26.74 4.31 4.91
N ARG A 169 26.56 4.43 6.23
CA ARG A 169 27.54 3.95 7.23
C ARG A 169 28.96 4.46 7.01
N GLY A 170 29.11 5.70 6.48
CA GLY A 170 30.42 6.28 6.17
C GLY A 170 30.99 5.90 4.79
N PHE A 171 30.39 4.96 4.09
CA PHE A 171 30.79 4.61 2.73
C PHE A 171 30.19 5.58 1.73
N GLY A 172 31.01 6.11 0.83
CA GLY A 172 30.59 7.00 -0.25
C GLY A 172 29.74 6.28 -1.31
N GLN A 173 29.06 7.05 -2.12
CA GLN A 173 28.10 6.57 -3.13
C GLN A 173 28.68 5.54 -4.11
N ASN A 174 29.95 5.65 -4.48
CA ASN A 174 30.66 4.69 -5.33
C ASN A 174 30.84 3.29 -4.70
N ASN A 175 30.60 3.15 -3.41
CA ASN A 175 30.59 1.89 -2.68
C ASN A 175 29.20 1.41 -2.30
N ILE A 176 28.15 2.02 -2.88
CA ILE A 176 26.74 1.74 -2.64
C ILE A 176 26.11 1.35 -3.98
N ALA A 177 25.44 0.21 -4.04
CA ALA A 177 24.66 -0.14 -5.22
C ALA A 177 23.35 0.64 -5.24
N VAL A 178 23.14 1.42 -6.27
CA VAL A 178 21.86 2.10 -6.52
C VAL A 178 21.18 1.43 -7.71
N MET A 179 19.93 1.07 -7.55
CA MET A 179 19.17 0.33 -8.56
C MET A 179 17.79 0.93 -8.77
N VAL A 180 17.32 0.85 -9.99
CA VAL A 180 15.92 1.11 -10.35
C VAL A 180 15.33 -0.21 -10.85
N ASN A 181 14.31 -0.70 -10.16
CA ASN A 181 13.68 -2.01 -10.43
C ASN A 181 14.70 -3.17 -10.50
N GLY A 182 15.73 -3.14 -9.63
CA GLY A 182 16.77 -4.14 -9.60
C GLY A 182 17.87 -3.96 -10.65
N VAL A 183 17.76 -2.99 -11.55
CA VAL A 183 18.78 -2.67 -12.56
C VAL A 183 19.73 -1.62 -12.00
N PRO A 184 21.03 -1.87 -11.97
CA PRO A 184 22.02 -0.91 -11.49
C PRO A 184 22.04 0.36 -12.35
N VAL A 185 22.18 1.50 -11.68
CA VAL A 185 22.27 2.82 -12.33
C VAL A 185 23.56 3.57 -11.99
N ASN A 186 24.43 2.92 -11.22
CA ASN A 186 25.77 3.45 -10.98
C ASN A 186 26.55 3.50 -12.30
N ASP A 187 27.23 4.60 -12.54
CA ASP A 187 28.15 4.76 -13.66
C ASP A 187 29.26 3.71 -13.60
N MET A 188 29.54 3.07 -14.72
CA MET A 188 30.45 1.91 -14.78
C MET A 188 31.93 2.28 -14.57
N GLU A 189 32.30 3.52 -14.84
CA GLU A 189 33.67 4.01 -14.70
C GLU A 189 33.94 4.54 -13.30
N SER A 190 33.08 5.44 -12.82
CA SER A 190 33.24 6.16 -11.56
C SER A 190 32.55 5.51 -10.36
N GLY A 191 31.55 4.65 -10.60
CA GLY A 191 30.66 4.10 -9.58
C GLY A 191 29.64 5.10 -9.03
N TRP A 192 29.62 6.33 -9.56
CA TRP A 192 28.72 7.40 -9.09
C TRP A 192 27.33 7.29 -9.73
N VAL A 193 26.35 7.91 -9.08
CA VAL A 193 25.03 8.17 -9.67
C VAL A 193 24.89 9.68 -9.82
N TYR A 194 24.70 10.12 -11.05
CA TYR A 194 24.42 11.52 -11.39
C TYR A 194 22.92 11.75 -11.29
N TRP A 195 22.48 12.24 -10.15
CA TRP A 195 21.04 12.37 -9.84
C TRP A 195 20.30 13.36 -10.74
N SER A 196 21.05 14.29 -11.35
CA SER A 196 20.51 15.17 -12.39
C SER A 196 19.90 14.42 -13.59
N ASN A 197 20.42 13.22 -13.90
CA ASN A 197 19.87 12.37 -14.97
C ASN A 197 18.55 11.69 -14.59
N TRP A 198 18.21 11.69 -13.30
CA TRP A 198 17.03 11.02 -12.76
C TRP A 198 15.96 11.99 -12.29
N SER A 199 15.89 13.18 -12.92
CA SER A 199 14.86 14.19 -12.65
C SER A 199 13.48 13.58 -12.89
N GLY A 200 12.57 13.75 -11.92
CA GLY A 200 11.22 13.19 -11.98
C GLY A 200 11.08 11.74 -11.50
N LEU A 201 12.18 11.05 -11.17
CA LEU A 201 12.13 9.67 -10.65
C LEU A 201 11.29 9.59 -9.34
N ALA A 202 11.37 10.61 -8.49
CA ALA A 202 10.59 10.67 -7.26
C ALA A 202 9.08 10.57 -7.49
N ASP A 203 8.61 11.15 -8.58
CA ASP A 203 7.18 11.24 -8.87
C ASP A 203 6.58 9.91 -9.37
N VAL A 204 7.44 8.96 -9.78
CA VAL A 204 7.06 7.60 -10.24
C VAL A 204 7.51 6.51 -9.28
N THR A 205 8.13 6.87 -8.16
CA THR A 205 8.61 5.91 -7.18
C THR A 205 7.47 5.44 -6.28
N ASN A 206 7.19 4.14 -6.30
CA ASN A 206 6.24 3.50 -5.40
C ASN A 206 6.83 3.28 -4.01
N LYS A 207 8.06 2.79 -3.98
CA LYS A 207 8.80 2.58 -2.73
C LYS A 207 10.30 2.60 -3.00
N MET A 208 11.06 2.93 -1.96
CA MET A 208 12.51 2.86 -1.96
C MET A 208 12.95 1.99 -0.79
N GLN A 209 13.82 1.04 -1.06
CA GLN A 209 14.39 0.16 -0.05
C GLN A 209 15.87 0.46 0.14
N ILE A 210 16.29 0.71 1.37
CA ILE A 210 17.65 0.98 1.75
C ILE A 210 18.14 -0.15 2.64
N GLN A 211 19.05 -0.95 2.14
CA GLN A 211 19.77 -1.95 2.91
C GLN A 211 21.13 -1.40 3.31
N ARG A 212 21.45 -1.45 4.57
CA ARG A 212 22.67 -0.89 5.14
C ARG A 212 23.70 -1.97 5.42
N GLY A 213 24.90 -1.84 4.79
CA GLY A 213 26.02 -2.77 4.92
C GLY A 213 25.86 -4.03 4.06
N LEU A 214 26.80 -4.95 4.24
CA LEU A 214 26.81 -6.24 3.57
C LEU A 214 25.60 -7.05 4.06
N GLY A 215 24.67 -7.29 3.20
CA GLY A 215 23.53 -8.16 3.44
C GLY A 215 23.46 -9.23 2.35
N ALA A 216 22.52 -10.15 2.49
CA ALA A 216 22.18 -11.10 1.43
C ALA A 216 21.53 -10.34 0.27
N SER A 217 22.34 -9.60 -0.51
CA SER A 217 21.88 -9.02 -1.76
C SER A 217 21.59 -10.17 -2.71
N LYS A 218 20.36 -10.31 -3.14
CA LYS A 218 20.00 -11.20 -4.24
C LYS A 218 20.58 -10.71 -5.59
N LEU A 219 21.16 -9.52 -5.58
CA LEU A 219 21.68 -8.83 -6.75
C LEU A 219 23.20 -8.87 -6.74
N ALA A 220 23.79 -9.27 -7.85
CA ALA A 220 25.18 -9.62 -8.02
C ALA A 220 26.17 -8.44 -8.02
N ILE A 221 25.84 -7.30 -7.39
CA ILE A 221 26.73 -6.14 -7.34
C ILE A 221 27.39 -6.06 -5.98
N PRO A 222 28.71 -6.05 -5.93
CA PRO A 222 29.44 -5.87 -4.67
C PRO A 222 29.25 -4.43 -4.18
N ALA A 223 28.51 -4.25 -3.10
CA ALA A 223 28.28 -2.97 -2.45
C ALA A 223 28.59 -3.08 -0.96
N VAL A 224 29.74 -2.60 -0.54
CA VAL A 224 30.20 -2.68 0.85
C VAL A 224 29.38 -1.76 1.76
N GLY A 225 28.99 -0.59 1.26
CA GLY A 225 28.21 0.41 2.01
C GLY A 225 26.76 0.02 2.19
N GLY A 226 26.20 -0.68 1.23
CA GLY A 226 24.79 -1.05 1.20
C GLY A 226 24.16 -0.94 -0.17
N THR A 227 22.85 -1.08 -0.21
CA THR A 227 22.07 -1.08 -1.45
C THR A 227 20.86 -0.15 -1.31
N ILE A 228 20.61 0.65 -2.32
CA ILE A 228 19.42 1.47 -2.47
C ILE A 228 18.67 0.95 -3.70
N ASN A 229 17.46 0.41 -3.52
CA ASN A 229 16.61 -0.05 -4.61
C ASN A 229 15.36 0.82 -4.70
N ILE A 230 15.17 1.44 -5.85
CA ILE A 230 14.05 2.31 -6.17
C ILE A 230 13.08 1.50 -7.02
N LEU A 231 11.87 1.37 -6.56
CA LEU A 231 10.85 0.57 -7.21
C LEU A 231 9.78 1.45 -7.84
N THR A 232 9.55 1.22 -9.12
CA THR A 232 8.51 1.88 -9.91
C THR A 232 7.65 0.78 -10.53
N ASN A 233 6.42 0.63 -10.06
CA ASN A 233 5.51 -0.42 -10.53
C ASN A 233 4.21 0.20 -11.06
N ALA A 234 3.96 0.07 -12.37
CA ALA A 234 2.76 0.60 -13.01
C ALA A 234 1.46 -0.02 -12.44
N ALA A 235 1.51 -1.26 -11.97
CA ALA A 235 0.35 -1.97 -11.41
C ALA A 235 -0.12 -1.41 -10.05
N GLU A 236 0.77 -0.74 -9.30
CA GLU A 236 0.43 -0.14 -8.01
C GLU A 236 -0.22 1.24 -8.13
N PHE A 237 -0.15 1.87 -9.32
CA PHE A 237 -0.79 3.16 -9.52
C PHE A 237 -2.30 2.99 -9.76
N LYS A 238 -3.09 3.82 -9.09
CA LYS A 238 -4.54 3.87 -9.34
C LYS A 238 -4.81 4.44 -10.73
N LYS A 239 -5.87 3.93 -11.38
CA LYS A 239 -6.37 4.50 -12.63
C LYS A 239 -6.70 5.98 -12.45
N GLY A 240 -6.12 6.83 -13.31
CA GLY A 240 -6.36 8.26 -13.27
C GLY A 240 -5.21 9.06 -13.83
N GLY A 241 -5.31 10.37 -13.73
CA GLY A 241 -4.26 11.31 -14.10
C GLY A 241 -4.04 12.35 -13.02
N ASN A 242 -2.83 12.87 -12.97
CA ASN A 242 -2.46 13.95 -12.07
C ASN A 242 -1.66 15.01 -12.84
N VAL A 243 -1.98 16.27 -12.57
CA VAL A 243 -1.18 17.42 -13.05
C VAL A 243 -0.81 18.23 -11.80
N SER A 244 0.47 18.45 -11.61
CA SER A 244 0.97 19.26 -10.50
C SER A 244 1.94 20.32 -10.99
N THR A 245 1.96 21.42 -10.27
CA THR A 245 2.95 22.49 -10.45
C THR A 245 3.53 22.85 -9.10
N SER A 246 4.81 23.11 -9.05
CA SER A 246 5.52 23.53 -7.86
C SER A 246 6.38 24.74 -8.18
N VAL A 247 6.44 25.69 -7.24
CA VAL A 247 7.29 26.86 -7.32
C VAL A 247 8.16 26.94 -6.06
N GLY A 248 9.33 27.49 -6.19
CA GLY A 248 10.28 27.62 -5.09
C GLY A 248 11.19 28.83 -5.24
N ASN A 249 12.13 28.96 -4.33
CA ASN A 249 13.13 30.03 -4.36
C ASN A 249 13.99 29.95 -5.63
N ASN A 250 14.66 31.04 -5.95
CA ASN A 250 15.58 31.15 -7.10
C ASN A 250 14.94 30.78 -8.45
N GLY A 251 13.66 31.12 -8.63
CA GLY A 251 12.94 30.86 -9.87
C GLY A 251 12.65 29.39 -10.13
N TYR A 252 12.77 28.51 -9.10
CA TYR A 252 12.43 27.11 -9.26
C TYR A 252 10.97 26.92 -9.67
N THR A 253 10.77 26.16 -10.71
CA THR A 253 9.45 25.80 -11.19
C THR A 253 9.49 24.35 -11.68
N LYS A 254 8.52 23.54 -11.26
CA LYS A 254 8.37 22.13 -11.70
C LYS A 254 6.94 21.92 -12.19
N TYR A 255 6.79 21.26 -13.32
CA TYR A 255 5.52 20.78 -13.86
C TYR A 255 5.60 19.27 -14.01
N VAL A 256 4.58 18.57 -13.54
CA VAL A 256 4.44 17.12 -13.68
C VAL A 256 3.07 16.83 -14.25
N ALA A 257 3.01 15.98 -15.26
CA ALA A 257 1.78 15.41 -15.76
C ALA A 257 1.93 13.88 -15.82
N SER A 258 1.04 13.17 -15.17
CA SER A 258 1.03 11.71 -15.14
C SER A 258 -0.33 11.13 -15.49
N LEU A 259 -0.32 9.97 -16.14
CA LEU A 259 -1.50 9.22 -16.50
C LEU A 259 -1.24 7.73 -16.25
N SER A 260 -2.17 7.07 -15.56
CA SER A 260 -2.11 5.63 -15.32
C SER A 260 -3.42 4.94 -15.71
N SER A 261 -3.30 3.79 -16.34
CA SER A 261 -4.45 2.94 -16.65
C SER A 261 -4.99 2.24 -15.41
N GLY A 262 -4.18 2.14 -14.34
CA GLY A 262 -4.41 1.19 -13.26
C GLY A 262 -4.27 -0.25 -13.73
N LEU A 263 -4.32 -1.18 -12.80
CA LEU A 263 -4.31 -2.62 -13.10
C LEU A 263 -5.66 -3.02 -13.70
N SER A 264 -5.63 -3.62 -14.90
CA SER A 264 -6.82 -4.15 -15.55
C SER A 264 -7.14 -5.56 -15.03
N GLU A 265 -8.38 -6.03 -15.24
CA GLU A 265 -8.80 -7.41 -14.91
C GLU A 265 -7.96 -8.50 -15.60
N LYS A 266 -7.29 -8.16 -16.69
CA LYS A 266 -6.39 -9.06 -17.44
C LYS A 266 -4.94 -8.99 -16.97
N GLY A 267 -4.64 -8.24 -15.89
CA GLY A 267 -3.29 -8.11 -15.33
C GLY A 267 -2.39 -7.08 -16.02
N PHE A 268 -2.90 -6.27 -16.97
CA PHE A 268 -2.12 -5.22 -17.62
C PHE A 268 -2.28 -3.88 -16.91
N ALA A 269 -1.19 -3.16 -16.76
CA ALA A 269 -1.15 -1.78 -16.30
C ALA A 269 -0.18 -0.97 -17.15
N ALA A 270 -0.45 0.32 -17.35
CA ALA A 270 0.47 1.23 -18.01
C ALA A 270 0.47 2.58 -17.31
N THR A 271 1.64 3.16 -17.14
CA THR A 271 1.81 4.49 -16.56
C THR A 271 2.74 5.32 -17.42
N MET A 272 2.34 6.56 -17.70
CA MET A 272 3.14 7.56 -18.39
C MET A 272 3.28 8.79 -17.51
N GLN A 273 4.48 9.36 -17.47
CA GLN A 273 4.73 10.63 -16.81
C GLN A 273 5.65 11.52 -17.65
N LEU A 274 5.38 12.82 -17.60
CA LEU A 274 6.22 13.87 -18.14
C LEU A 274 6.54 14.85 -17.01
N THR A 275 7.81 15.21 -16.87
CA THR A 275 8.27 16.21 -15.91
C THR A 275 9.12 17.25 -16.60
N TYR A 276 8.89 18.51 -16.27
CA TYR A 276 9.75 19.64 -16.61
C TYR A 276 10.07 20.43 -15.35
N ASN A 277 11.34 20.73 -15.12
CA ASN A 277 11.76 21.61 -14.07
C ASN A 277 12.86 22.56 -14.52
N LYS A 278 12.87 23.75 -13.91
CA LYS A 278 13.87 24.79 -14.14
C LYS A 278 14.10 25.60 -12.88
N GLY A 279 15.24 26.25 -12.83
CA GLY A 279 15.58 27.20 -11.75
C GLY A 279 16.90 27.89 -12.03
N ASN A 280 17.19 28.95 -11.28
CA ASN A 280 18.44 29.72 -11.41
C ASN A 280 19.55 29.18 -10.50
N GLY A 281 19.21 28.21 -9.60
CA GLY A 281 20.13 27.82 -8.53
C GLY A 281 20.31 28.91 -7.48
N TYR A 282 21.05 28.64 -6.43
CA TYR A 282 21.38 29.63 -5.41
C TYR A 282 22.85 30.15 -5.50
N ILE A 283 23.62 29.58 -6.42
CA ILE A 283 24.95 30.04 -6.80
C ILE A 283 24.87 30.60 -8.20
N GLN A 284 25.54 31.75 -8.46
CA GLN A 284 25.57 32.34 -9.77
C GLN A 284 26.17 31.39 -10.81
N GLY A 285 25.50 31.23 -11.97
CA GLY A 285 25.92 30.32 -13.02
C GLY A 285 25.51 28.84 -12.82
N THR A 286 24.57 28.58 -11.90
CA THR A 286 24.03 27.24 -11.66
C THR A 286 22.56 27.12 -12.10
N ASP A 287 22.16 27.89 -13.10
CA ASP A 287 20.85 27.77 -13.71
C ASP A 287 20.71 26.41 -14.42
N PHE A 288 19.49 25.86 -14.37
CA PHE A 288 19.21 24.55 -14.91
C PHE A 288 17.85 24.47 -15.59
N LYS A 289 17.75 23.53 -16.54
CA LYS A 289 16.49 23.08 -17.15
C LYS A 289 16.58 21.57 -17.35
N ALA A 290 15.59 20.84 -16.91
CA ALA A 290 15.54 19.40 -17.07
C ALA A 290 14.16 18.94 -17.55
N TYR A 291 14.18 17.95 -18.43
CA TYR A 291 13.01 17.26 -18.94
C TYR A 291 13.17 15.78 -18.64
N SER A 292 12.11 15.15 -18.19
CA SER A 292 12.10 13.69 -18.09
C SER A 292 10.77 13.11 -18.55
N TYR A 293 10.83 11.91 -19.05
CA TYR A 293 9.67 11.10 -19.36
C TYR A 293 9.85 9.71 -18.76
N PHE A 294 8.75 9.14 -18.33
CA PHE A 294 8.69 7.79 -17.79
C PHE A 294 7.55 7.04 -18.47
N LEU A 295 7.82 5.83 -18.90
CA LEU A 295 6.85 4.90 -19.47
C LEU A 295 7.07 3.53 -18.81
N SER A 296 6.01 2.93 -18.32
CA SER A 296 6.03 1.59 -17.74
C SER A 296 4.75 0.85 -18.06
N SER A 297 4.87 -0.42 -18.33
CA SER A 297 3.75 -1.33 -18.59
C SER A 297 4.01 -2.70 -17.97
#